data_0683f8ec05a44620809e9ed43c36d5fe
#
_entry.id   0683f8ec05a44620809e9ed43c36d5fe
#
_cell.length_a   1.000
_cell.length_b   1.000
_cell.length_c   1.000
_cell.angle_alpha   90.00
_cell.angle_beta   90.00
_cell.angle_gamma   90.00
#
_symmetry.space_group_name_H-M   'P 1'
#
loop_
_entity.id
_entity.type
_entity.pdbx_description
1 polymer ?
#
loop_
_entity_poly.entity_id
_entity_poly.type
_entity_poly.pdbx_seq_one_letter_code
_entity_poly.pdbx_strand_id
1 'polypeptide(L)'
;MKKNISRNPLWPDWYNGKKIDEVQFGRAFLEQWPLKCVNGTLYTLDGPVEDESEIKQRILENIEEYVTSGLSKKVTNILETIKLLAFSDPFPIEQDCIHLQNGVYHLPDGSFQESRLFCQNRLPVRYDPKAASPDRWLTFLHELLDDADIPTLQEYLGYCLIPSTKGQKMMLIVGKGGEGKSRIGLVLSLIHISEPTRH
;
A
#
# COMPACT_ATOMS: atom_id res chain seq x y z
N MET A 1 2.60 -50.99 12.02
CA MET A 1 2.72 -50.14 13.24
C MET A 1 3.18 -48.75 12.84
N LYS A 2 2.30 -47.76 12.82
CA LYS A 2 2.69 -46.37 12.66
C LYS A 2 3.27 -45.90 14.00
N LYS A 3 4.58 -45.62 14.05
CA LYS A 3 5.19 -44.97 15.22
C LYS A 3 4.50 -43.59 15.39
N ASN A 4 3.71 -43.47 16.45
CA ASN A 4 3.30 -42.18 16.96
C ASN A 4 4.57 -41.44 17.39
N ILE A 5 5.08 -40.55 16.52
CA ILE A 5 6.13 -39.60 16.91
C ILE A 5 5.38 -38.63 17.82
N SER A 6 5.64 -38.67 19.12
CA SER A 6 5.14 -37.66 20.06
C SER A 6 5.61 -36.31 19.59
N ARG A 7 4.66 -35.45 19.25
CA ARG A 7 4.93 -34.07 18.81
C ARG A 7 5.69 -33.35 19.91
N ASN A 8 6.82 -32.73 19.58
CA ASN A 8 7.50 -31.87 20.51
C ASN A 8 6.61 -30.62 20.75
N PRO A 9 6.20 -30.34 22.00
CA PRO A 9 5.30 -29.22 22.30
C PRO A 9 5.93 -27.84 22.01
N LEU A 10 7.23 -27.77 21.75
CA LEU A 10 7.96 -26.54 21.35
C LEU A 10 7.91 -26.30 19.86
N TRP A 11 7.40 -27.21 19.04
CA TRP A 11 7.32 -27.01 17.60
C TRP A 11 6.05 -26.27 17.22
N PRO A 12 6.13 -25.35 16.23
CA PRO A 12 4.94 -24.71 15.70
C PRO A 12 4.01 -25.72 15.03
N ASP A 13 2.74 -25.40 14.95
CA ASP A 13 1.70 -26.30 14.45
C ASP A 13 1.91 -26.75 13.00
N TRP A 14 2.56 -25.92 12.22
CA TRP A 14 2.88 -26.17 10.81
C TRP A 14 4.14 -27.06 10.60
N TYR A 15 4.82 -27.51 11.69
CA TYR A 15 6.00 -28.37 11.59
C TYR A 15 5.79 -29.70 12.34
N ASN A 16 6.05 -30.82 11.66
CA ASN A 16 5.86 -32.14 12.22
C ASN A 16 7.17 -32.87 12.59
N GLY A 17 8.29 -32.16 12.68
CA GLY A 17 9.62 -32.73 12.97
C GLY A 17 10.35 -33.27 11.74
N LYS A 18 9.73 -33.26 10.55
CA LYS A 18 10.34 -33.67 9.28
C LYS A 18 10.02 -32.76 8.12
N LYS A 19 8.81 -32.23 8.07
CA LYS A 19 8.30 -31.44 6.96
C LYS A 19 7.49 -30.26 7.48
N ILE A 20 7.55 -29.18 6.75
CA ILE A 20 6.68 -28.03 6.91
C ILE A 20 5.38 -28.31 6.15
N ASP A 21 4.25 -28.13 6.81
CA ASP A 21 2.94 -28.02 6.18
C ASP A 21 2.78 -26.59 5.65
N GLU A 22 2.90 -26.43 4.35
CA GLU A 22 2.92 -25.11 3.68
C GLU A 22 1.58 -24.37 3.82
N VAL A 23 0.46 -25.12 3.91
CA VAL A 23 -0.87 -24.53 4.08
C VAL A 23 -1.06 -24.00 5.50
N GLN A 24 -0.71 -24.81 6.51
CA GLN A 24 -0.77 -24.36 7.89
C GLN A 24 0.19 -23.20 8.18
N PHE A 25 1.41 -23.27 7.63
CA PHE A 25 2.36 -22.16 7.72
C PHE A 25 1.79 -20.90 7.08
N GLY A 26 1.26 -20.99 5.85
CA GLY A 26 0.69 -19.87 5.14
C GLY A 26 -0.46 -19.19 5.90
N ARG A 27 -1.33 -19.99 6.55
CA ARG A 27 -2.41 -19.44 7.39
C ARG A 27 -1.87 -18.72 8.61
N ALA A 28 -0.94 -19.31 9.36
CA ALA A 28 -0.30 -18.68 10.52
C ALA A 28 0.47 -17.40 10.11
N PHE A 29 1.12 -17.43 8.94
CA PHE A 29 1.81 -16.26 8.39
C PHE A 29 0.82 -15.13 8.09
N LEU A 30 -0.31 -15.42 7.43
CA LEU A 30 -1.33 -14.43 7.09
C LEU A 30 -2.08 -13.87 8.32
N GLU A 31 -2.19 -14.62 9.40
CA GLU A 31 -2.72 -14.12 10.69
C GLU A 31 -1.78 -13.08 11.30
N GLN A 32 -0.47 -13.27 11.19
CA GLN A 32 0.53 -12.36 11.74
C GLN A 32 0.84 -11.19 10.80
N TRP A 33 0.87 -11.44 9.49
CA TRP A 33 1.10 -10.46 8.43
C TRP A 33 -0.02 -10.52 7.39
N PRO A 34 -1.10 -9.77 7.61
CA PRO A 34 -2.23 -9.78 6.68
C PRO A 34 -1.80 -9.32 5.27
N LEU A 35 -2.04 -10.19 4.29
CA LEU A 35 -1.80 -9.93 2.88
C LEU A 35 -3.06 -10.25 2.08
N LYS A 36 -3.20 -9.60 0.92
CA LYS A 36 -4.16 -9.96 -0.12
C LYS A 36 -3.42 -10.14 -1.44
N CYS A 37 -3.88 -11.09 -2.25
CA CYS A 37 -3.33 -11.32 -3.58
C CYS A 37 -4.41 -11.04 -4.62
N VAL A 38 -4.21 -9.99 -5.41
CA VAL A 38 -5.11 -9.56 -6.47
C VAL A 38 -4.37 -9.65 -7.79
N ASN A 39 -4.87 -10.44 -8.74
CA ASN A 39 -4.25 -10.65 -10.06
C ASN A 39 -2.74 -11.01 -9.98
N GLY A 40 -2.36 -11.81 -8.98
CA GLY A 40 -0.97 -12.25 -8.78
C GLY A 40 -0.08 -11.25 -8.02
N THR A 41 -0.53 -10.02 -7.79
CA THR A 41 0.18 -9.01 -7.01
C THR A 41 -0.24 -9.10 -5.54
N LEU A 42 0.74 -9.16 -4.64
CA LEU A 42 0.50 -9.09 -3.21
C LEU A 42 0.28 -7.64 -2.76
N TYR A 43 -0.63 -7.46 -1.84
CA TYR A 43 -0.95 -6.18 -1.20
C TYR A 43 -0.80 -6.31 0.30
N THR A 44 -0.15 -5.33 0.90
CA THR A 44 -0.20 -5.04 2.33
C THR A 44 -1.25 -3.96 2.60
N LEU A 45 -1.41 -3.58 3.87
CA LEU A 45 -2.22 -2.40 4.21
C LEU A 45 -1.58 -1.08 3.73
N ASP A 46 -0.31 -1.07 3.34
CA ASP A 46 0.38 0.12 2.82
C ASP A 46 0.25 0.26 1.29
N GLY A 47 -0.17 -0.79 0.61
CA GLY A 47 -0.34 -0.81 -0.84
C GLY A 47 0.23 -2.07 -1.50
N PRO A 48 0.42 -2.04 -2.82
CA PRO A 48 1.00 -3.15 -3.56
C PRO A 48 2.46 -3.41 -3.14
N VAL A 49 2.83 -4.67 -3.13
CA VAL A 49 4.21 -5.12 -2.90
C VAL A 49 4.95 -5.11 -4.23
N GLU A 50 5.86 -4.17 -4.40
CA GLU A 50 6.67 -4.04 -5.63
C GLU A 50 7.76 -5.11 -5.69
N ASP A 51 8.39 -5.41 -4.55
CA ASP A 51 9.42 -6.43 -4.41
C ASP A 51 9.06 -7.44 -3.31
N GLU A 52 8.93 -8.69 -3.71
CA GLU A 52 8.61 -9.80 -2.80
C GLU A 52 9.78 -10.21 -1.90
N SER A 53 10.94 -9.58 -2.03
CA SER A 53 12.16 -9.95 -1.28
C SER A 53 11.95 -9.83 0.22
N GLU A 54 11.24 -8.81 0.69
CA GLU A 54 10.92 -8.66 2.11
C GLU A 54 10.05 -9.81 2.62
N ILE A 55 9.04 -10.21 1.86
CA ILE A 55 8.16 -11.32 2.24
C ILE A 55 8.94 -12.65 2.23
N LYS A 56 9.78 -12.87 1.22
CA LYS A 56 10.67 -14.04 1.16
C LYS A 56 11.63 -14.08 2.34
N GLN A 57 12.18 -12.95 2.73
CA GLN A 57 13.06 -12.84 3.89
C GLN A 57 12.33 -13.20 5.18
N ARG A 58 11.12 -12.69 5.38
CA ARG A 58 10.26 -13.04 6.54
C ARG A 58 9.90 -14.53 6.56
N ILE A 59 9.60 -15.13 5.41
CA ILE A 59 9.37 -16.57 5.32
C ILE A 59 10.63 -17.32 5.72
N LEU A 60 11.80 -16.92 5.19
CA LEU A 60 13.09 -17.52 5.49
C LEU A 60 13.36 -17.53 7.00
N GLU A 61 13.25 -16.38 7.66
CA GLU A 61 13.49 -16.22 9.10
C GLU A 61 12.62 -17.13 9.96
N ASN A 62 11.40 -17.43 9.50
CA ASN A 62 10.48 -18.31 10.22
C ASN A 62 10.76 -19.81 10.01
N ILE A 63 11.43 -20.21 8.91
CA ILE A 63 11.58 -21.62 8.56
C ILE A 63 13.02 -22.12 8.57
N GLU A 64 14.04 -21.26 8.63
CA GLU A 64 15.44 -21.67 8.47
C GLU A 64 15.91 -22.71 9.49
N GLU A 65 15.42 -22.65 10.73
CA GLU A 65 15.74 -23.62 11.77
C GLU A 65 15.12 -25.02 11.53
N TYR A 66 14.11 -25.11 10.66
CA TYR A 66 13.35 -26.33 10.38
C TYR A 66 13.71 -26.97 9.03
N VAL A 67 14.55 -26.31 8.22
CA VAL A 67 14.90 -26.76 6.87
C VAL A 67 16.40 -26.98 6.74
N THR A 68 16.81 -28.25 6.52
CA THR A 68 18.21 -28.62 6.41
C THR A 68 18.77 -28.55 4.98
N SER A 69 17.91 -28.48 3.95
CA SER A 69 18.32 -28.42 2.55
C SER A 69 17.20 -27.87 1.66
N GLY A 70 17.57 -27.28 0.51
CA GLY A 70 16.63 -26.78 -0.47
C GLY A 70 15.81 -25.56 0.03
N LEU A 71 16.38 -24.75 0.92
CA LEU A 71 15.73 -23.65 1.58
C LEU A 71 15.12 -22.64 0.59
N SER A 72 15.86 -22.22 -0.43
CA SER A 72 15.38 -21.29 -1.46
C SER A 72 14.11 -21.80 -2.16
N LYS A 73 14.12 -23.07 -2.59
CA LYS A 73 12.94 -23.69 -3.21
C LYS A 73 11.76 -23.76 -2.23
N LYS A 74 12.03 -24.04 -0.94
CA LYS A 74 10.99 -24.09 0.08
C LYS A 74 10.36 -22.72 0.30
N VAL A 75 11.16 -21.65 0.40
CA VAL A 75 10.66 -20.27 0.51
C VAL A 75 9.78 -19.91 -0.69
N THR A 76 10.20 -20.25 -1.91
CA THR A 76 9.40 -19.98 -3.11
C THR A 76 8.06 -20.72 -3.09
N ASN A 77 8.05 -22.01 -2.74
CA ASN A 77 6.82 -22.80 -2.68
C ASN A 77 5.85 -22.26 -1.62
N ILE A 78 6.38 -21.88 -0.46
CA ILE A 78 5.57 -21.27 0.62
C ILE A 78 4.98 -19.92 0.15
N LEU A 79 5.77 -19.08 -0.52
CA LEU A 79 5.28 -17.81 -1.05
C LEU A 79 4.12 -18.04 -2.04
N GLU A 80 4.26 -18.98 -2.97
CA GLU A 80 3.17 -19.30 -3.90
C GLU A 80 1.93 -19.85 -3.16
N THR A 81 2.13 -20.64 -2.11
CA THR A 81 1.03 -21.10 -1.26
C THR A 81 0.35 -19.92 -0.55
N ILE A 82 1.12 -18.95 -0.03
CA ILE A 82 0.59 -17.73 0.59
C ILE A 82 -0.23 -16.93 -0.42
N LYS A 83 0.24 -16.76 -1.66
CA LYS A 83 -0.52 -16.07 -2.72
C LYS A 83 -1.87 -16.73 -2.97
N LEU A 84 -1.92 -18.06 -3.02
CA LEU A 84 -3.17 -18.80 -3.18
C LEU A 84 -4.12 -18.63 -2.00
N LEU A 85 -3.60 -18.67 -0.78
CA LEU A 85 -4.39 -18.51 0.45
C LEU A 85 -4.88 -17.07 0.64
N ALA A 86 -4.10 -16.10 0.19
CA ALA A 86 -4.40 -14.68 0.26
C ALA A 86 -5.27 -14.19 -0.90
N PHE A 87 -5.68 -15.08 -1.82
CA PHE A 87 -6.48 -14.69 -2.99
C PHE A 87 -7.65 -13.78 -2.61
N SER A 88 -7.85 -12.73 -3.37
CA SER A 88 -8.92 -11.76 -3.21
C SER A 88 -9.37 -11.25 -4.57
N ASP A 89 -10.65 -10.91 -4.69
CA ASP A 89 -11.14 -10.12 -5.79
C ASP A 89 -10.49 -8.73 -5.81
N PRO A 90 -10.46 -8.05 -6.98
CA PRO A 90 -10.01 -6.68 -7.06
C PRO A 90 -10.72 -5.77 -6.06
N PHE A 91 -9.97 -4.91 -5.39
CA PHE A 91 -10.54 -3.96 -4.44
C PHE A 91 -11.46 -2.98 -5.17
N PRO A 92 -12.61 -2.62 -4.57
CA PRO A 92 -13.50 -1.63 -5.15
C PRO A 92 -12.77 -0.27 -5.27
N ILE A 93 -13.06 0.45 -6.35
CA ILE A 93 -12.61 1.83 -6.52
C ILE A 93 -13.63 2.73 -5.83
N GLU A 94 -13.27 3.19 -4.65
CA GLU A 94 -14.12 4.09 -3.84
C GLU A 94 -13.84 5.53 -4.24
N GLN A 95 -14.84 6.21 -4.86
CA GLN A 95 -14.70 7.59 -5.35
C GLN A 95 -15.02 8.65 -4.29
N ASP A 96 -15.67 8.24 -3.21
CA ASP A 96 -16.17 9.13 -2.15
C ASP A 96 -15.26 9.15 -0.92
N CYS A 97 -14.08 8.55 -1.00
CA CYS A 97 -13.12 8.56 0.08
C CYS A 97 -11.67 8.60 -0.41
N ILE A 98 -10.80 9.05 0.47
CA ILE A 98 -9.35 9.10 0.28
C ILE A 98 -8.71 8.19 1.32
N HIS A 99 -8.03 7.14 0.85
CA HIS A 99 -7.23 6.27 1.72
C HIS A 99 -5.90 6.93 2.03
N LEU A 100 -5.63 7.15 3.31
CA LEU A 100 -4.44 7.80 3.84
C LEU A 100 -3.62 6.82 4.70
N GLN A 101 -2.39 7.14 5.01
CA GLN A 101 -1.50 6.27 5.77
C GLN A 101 -2.10 5.87 7.14
N ASN A 102 -2.85 6.74 7.78
CA ASN A 102 -3.43 6.52 9.11
C ASN A 102 -4.95 6.28 9.12
N GLY A 103 -5.62 6.21 7.97
CA GLY A 103 -7.06 5.96 7.94
C GLY A 103 -7.72 6.31 6.62
N VAL A 104 -9.02 6.54 6.67
CA VAL A 104 -9.85 6.89 5.51
C VAL A 104 -10.57 8.21 5.78
N TYR A 105 -10.45 9.14 4.85
CA TYR A 105 -11.18 10.40 4.84
C TYR A 105 -12.39 10.30 3.91
N HIS A 106 -13.58 10.55 4.43
CA HIS A 106 -14.85 10.50 3.69
C HIS A 106 -15.20 11.87 3.14
N LEU A 107 -15.32 12.00 1.83
CA LEU A 107 -15.59 13.27 1.15
C LEU A 107 -16.98 13.83 1.41
N PRO A 108 -18.07 13.02 1.47
CA PRO A 108 -19.43 13.54 1.60
C PRO A 108 -19.71 14.30 2.90
N ASP A 109 -19.11 13.86 4.00
CA ASP A 109 -19.36 14.41 5.33
C ASP A 109 -18.12 14.99 6.02
N GLY A 110 -16.95 14.87 5.37
CA GLY A 110 -15.68 15.35 5.92
C GLY A 110 -15.18 14.56 7.13
N SER A 111 -15.73 13.37 7.40
CA SER A 111 -15.33 12.54 8.51
C SER A 111 -14.02 11.82 8.25
N PHE A 112 -13.28 11.53 9.32
CA PHE A 112 -12.06 10.73 9.26
C PHE A 112 -12.17 9.52 10.19
N GLN A 113 -11.90 8.34 9.64
CA GLN A 113 -11.89 7.08 10.37
C GLN A 113 -10.48 6.52 10.46
N GLU A 114 -9.97 6.31 11.67
CA GLU A 114 -8.66 5.71 11.94
C GLU A 114 -8.69 4.19 11.71
N SER A 115 -9.18 3.73 10.57
CA SER A 115 -9.15 2.33 10.19
C SER A 115 -8.47 2.18 8.83
N ARG A 116 -7.61 1.18 8.72
CA ARG A 116 -6.88 0.90 7.49
C ARG A 116 -7.49 -0.34 6.84
N LEU A 117 -8.00 -0.17 5.64
CA LEU A 117 -8.54 -1.23 4.80
C LEU A 117 -7.60 -1.48 3.62
N PHE A 118 -7.59 -2.69 3.09
CA PHE A 118 -6.90 -2.94 1.82
C PHE A 118 -7.53 -2.12 0.70
N CYS A 119 -6.70 -1.41 -0.05
CA CYS A 119 -7.14 -0.57 -1.18
C CYS A 119 -6.04 -0.52 -2.25
N GLN A 120 -6.41 -0.11 -3.46
CA GLN A 120 -5.44 0.05 -4.56
C GLN A 120 -4.61 1.32 -4.41
N ASN A 121 -5.21 2.42 -3.95
CA ASN A 121 -4.65 3.76 -3.99
C ASN A 121 -4.60 4.36 -2.58
N ARG A 122 -3.57 4.00 -1.83
CA ARG A 122 -3.30 4.63 -0.54
C ARG A 122 -2.28 5.74 -0.73
N LEU A 123 -2.64 6.95 -0.30
CA LEU A 123 -1.70 8.05 -0.29
C LEU A 123 -0.72 7.90 0.89
N PRO A 124 0.59 8.06 0.67
CA PRO A 124 1.62 7.89 1.70
C PRO A 124 1.72 9.10 2.65
N VAL A 125 0.59 9.76 2.88
CA VAL A 125 0.48 10.92 3.78
C VAL A 125 -0.50 10.63 4.91
N ARG A 126 -0.28 11.26 6.06
CA ARG A 126 -1.16 11.15 7.23
C ARG A 126 -2.12 12.32 7.27
N TYR A 127 -3.36 12.06 7.58
CA TYR A 127 -4.31 13.11 7.93
C TYR A 127 -4.05 13.59 9.35
N ASP A 128 -3.91 14.89 9.50
CA ASP A 128 -3.82 15.57 10.79
C ASP A 128 -4.75 16.79 10.77
N PRO A 129 -5.91 16.75 11.48
CA PRO A 129 -6.84 17.87 11.52
C PRO A 129 -6.27 19.10 12.25
N LYS A 130 -5.14 18.94 12.95
CA LYS A 130 -4.45 20.03 13.67
C LYS A 130 -3.18 20.48 12.96
N ALA A 131 -2.96 20.02 11.71
CA ALA A 131 -1.81 20.42 10.93
C ALA A 131 -1.73 21.95 10.84
N ALA A 132 -0.53 22.49 11.02
CA ALA A 132 -0.29 23.91 10.88
C ALA A 132 -0.55 24.37 9.44
N SER A 133 -0.92 25.64 9.27
CA SER A 133 -1.04 26.25 7.95
C SER A 133 0.24 26.09 7.15
N PRO A 134 0.19 25.69 5.87
CA PRO A 134 1.35 25.55 5.01
C PRO A 134 1.82 26.91 4.46
N ASP A 135 2.19 27.85 5.34
CA ASP A 135 2.44 29.25 5.02
C ASP A 135 3.48 29.42 3.89
N ARG A 136 4.54 28.63 3.89
CA ARG A 136 5.55 28.67 2.82
C ARG A 136 4.97 28.27 1.45
N TRP A 137 4.06 27.31 1.44
CA TRP A 137 3.37 26.88 0.22
C TRP A 137 2.41 27.96 -0.26
N LEU A 138 1.66 28.56 0.61
CA LEU A 138 0.72 29.64 0.31
C LEU A 138 1.48 30.87 -0.22
N THR A 139 2.56 31.29 0.45
CA THR A 139 3.43 32.38 -0.05
C THR A 139 3.96 32.08 -1.45
N PHE A 140 4.47 30.87 -1.68
CA PHE A 140 4.94 30.46 -3.01
C PHE A 140 3.83 30.53 -4.07
N LEU A 141 2.60 30.15 -3.76
CA LEU A 141 1.48 30.24 -4.69
C LEU A 141 1.13 31.71 -5.02
N HIS A 142 1.10 32.58 -4.03
CA HIS A 142 0.84 34.02 -4.24
C HIS A 142 1.97 34.72 -5.02
N GLU A 143 3.20 34.22 -4.96
CA GLU A 143 4.32 34.72 -5.77
C GLU A 143 4.25 34.22 -7.24
N LEU A 144 3.59 33.05 -7.45
CA LEU A 144 3.58 32.36 -8.74
C LEU A 144 2.33 32.65 -9.58
N LEU A 145 1.19 32.81 -8.93
CA LEU A 145 -0.14 32.86 -9.54
C LEU A 145 -0.89 34.13 -9.11
N ASP A 146 -1.80 34.59 -9.94
CA ASP A 146 -2.80 35.56 -9.54
C ASP A 146 -3.73 34.95 -8.46
N ASP A 147 -4.16 35.73 -7.50
CA ASP A 147 -5.00 35.26 -6.37
C ASP A 147 -6.28 34.59 -6.84
N ALA A 148 -6.82 34.99 -7.98
CA ALA A 148 -8.03 34.40 -8.58
C ALA A 148 -7.80 32.97 -9.10
N ASP A 149 -6.56 32.60 -9.43
CA ASP A 149 -6.21 31.27 -9.99
C ASP A 149 -5.86 30.24 -8.90
N ILE A 150 -5.50 30.70 -7.69
CA ILE A 150 -5.13 29.81 -6.58
C ILE A 150 -6.26 28.84 -6.21
N PRO A 151 -7.54 29.27 -6.07
CA PRO A 151 -8.64 28.33 -5.80
C PRO A 151 -8.80 27.27 -6.88
N THR A 152 -8.67 27.64 -8.15
CA THR A 152 -8.75 26.69 -9.29
C THR A 152 -7.66 25.64 -9.21
N LEU A 153 -6.42 26.04 -8.86
CA LEU A 153 -5.33 25.10 -8.65
C LEU A 153 -5.61 24.18 -7.45
N GLN A 154 -6.12 24.72 -6.34
CA GLN A 154 -6.44 23.94 -5.14
C GLN A 154 -7.53 22.88 -5.42
N GLU A 155 -8.59 23.26 -6.13
CA GLU A 155 -9.63 22.33 -6.55
C GLU A 155 -9.08 21.23 -7.45
N TYR A 156 -8.23 21.57 -8.41
CA TYR A 156 -7.60 20.59 -9.30
C TYR A 156 -6.68 19.63 -8.54
N LEU A 157 -5.85 20.13 -7.64
CA LEU A 157 -4.99 19.28 -6.80
C LEU A 157 -5.83 18.38 -5.89
N GLY A 158 -6.91 18.89 -5.31
CA GLY A 158 -7.87 18.09 -4.53
C GLY A 158 -8.50 16.97 -5.37
N TYR A 159 -8.92 17.29 -6.61
CA TYR A 159 -9.44 16.30 -7.55
C TYR A 159 -8.42 15.18 -7.86
N CYS A 160 -7.14 15.49 -7.93
CA CYS A 160 -6.08 14.50 -8.15
C CYS A 160 -5.92 13.50 -6.99
N LEU A 161 -6.47 13.76 -5.80
CA LEU A 161 -6.37 12.85 -4.65
C LEU A 161 -7.42 11.73 -4.70
N ILE A 162 -8.44 11.83 -5.55
CA ILE A 162 -9.50 10.83 -5.67
C ILE A 162 -9.33 9.98 -6.93
N PRO A 163 -9.66 8.68 -6.89
CA PRO A 163 -9.53 7.78 -8.05
C PRO A 163 -10.71 7.97 -9.02
N SER A 164 -10.90 9.19 -9.54
CA SER A 164 -12.00 9.53 -10.43
C SER A 164 -11.53 10.24 -11.68
N THR A 165 -12.02 9.80 -12.83
CA THR A 165 -11.80 10.46 -14.13
C THR A 165 -13.04 11.20 -14.64
N LYS A 166 -14.09 11.31 -13.83
CA LYS A 166 -15.39 11.91 -14.24
C LYS A 166 -15.25 13.37 -14.71
N GLY A 167 -14.32 14.11 -14.13
CA GLY A 167 -14.08 15.50 -14.51
C GLY A 167 -13.55 15.66 -15.92
N GLN A 168 -12.81 14.67 -16.44
CA GLN A 168 -12.16 14.70 -17.77
C GLN A 168 -11.48 16.03 -18.06
N LYS A 169 -10.80 16.60 -17.07
CA LYS A 169 -10.16 17.90 -17.13
C LYS A 169 -8.64 17.72 -17.08
N MET A 170 -7.97 18.59 -17.81
CA MET A 170 -6.52 18.74 -17.79
C MET A 170 -6.20 20.17 -17.38
N MET A 171 -5.25 20.35 -16.47
CA MET A 171 -4.74 21.68 -16.12
C MET A 171 -3.49 21.96 -16.93
N LEU A 172 -3.46 23.13 -17.56
CA LEU A 172 -2.30 23.66 -18.26
C LEU A 172 -1.79 24.90 -17.51
N ILE A 173 -0.58 24.80 -16.96
CA ILE A 173 0.08 25.92 -16.29
C ILE A 173 1.07 26.53 -17.26
N VAL A 174 0.79 27.76 -17.71
CA VAL A 174 1.58 28.49 -18.69
C VAL A 174 2.37 29.59 -18.00
N GLY A 175 3.60 29.87 -18.45
CA GLY A 175 4.43 30.96 -17.95
C GLY A 175 5.82 30.90 -18.54
N LYS A 176 6.63 31.92 -18.29
CA LYS A 176 8.03 32.04 -18.71
C LYS A 176 8.88 31.00 -17.96
N GLY A 177 9.99 30.59 -18.50
CA GLY A 177 10.88 29.60 -17.84
C GLY A 177 11.45 30.12 -16.51
N GLY A 178 11.70 29.20 -15.55
CA GLY A 178 12.37 29.51 -14.29
C GLY A 178 11.48 29.96 -13.12
N GLU A 179 10.17 30.11 -13.31
CA GLU A 179 9.22 30.63 -12.31
C GLU A 179 8.80 29.65 -11.21
N GLY A 180 9.26 28.41 -11.26
CA GLY A 180 8.94 27.42 -10.22
C GLY A 180 7.70 26.56 -10.48
N LYS A 181 7.04 26.62 -11.65
CA LYS A 181 5.86 25.80 -12.03
C LYS A 181 6.05 24.29 -11.78
N SER A 182 7.25 23.76 -12.03
CA SER A 182 7.60 22.36 -11.78
C SER A 182 7.51 21.96 -10.32
N ARG A 183 7.53 22.92 -9.38
CA ARG A 183 7.36 22.65 -7.94
C ARG A 183 5.94 22.19 -7.60
N ILE A 184 4.92 22.67 -8.34
CA ILE A 184 3.55 22.21 -8.19
C ILE A 184 3.46 20.72 -8.55
N GLY A 185 4.05 20.35 -9.70
CA GLY A 185 4.14 18.94 -10.11
C GLY A 185 4.92 18.08 -9.11
N LEU A 186 6.00 18.61 -8.52
CA LEU A 186 6.78 17.91 -7.51
C LEU A 186 5.95 17.62 -6.24
N VAL A 187 5.18 18.61 -5.74
CA VAL A 187 4.30 18.40 -4.58
C VAL A 187 3.27 17.30 -4.87
N LEU A 188 2.65 17.33 -6.06
CA LEU A 188 1.70 16.30 -6.47
C LEU A 188 2.37 14.92 -6.59
N SER A 189 3.59 14.84 -7.14
CA SER A 189 4.33 13.59 -7.25
C SER A 189 4.68 12.98 -5.89
N LEU A 190 4.97 13.79 -4.86
CA LEU A 190 5.22 13.31 -3.50
C LEU A 190 3.99 12.66 -2.86
N ILE A 191 2.80 13.04 -3.29
CA ILE A 191 1.54 12.45 -2.83
C ILE A 191 1.25 11.14 -3.58
N HIS A 192 1.73 11.00 -4.84
CA HIS A 192 1.43 9.88 -5.74
C HIS A 192 2.59 8.88 -5.92
N ILE A 193 3.65 8.91 -5.10
CA ILE A 193 4.84 8.05 -5.22
C ILE A 193 4.54 6.54 -5.20
N SER A 194 3.32 6.12 -4.90
CA SER A 194 2.92 4.71 -4.82
C SER A 194 2.23 4.17 -6.07
N GLU A 195 2.20 4.87 -7.19
CA GLU A 195 1.67 4.28 -8.41
C GLU A 195 2.72 3.35 -9.06
N PRO A 196 2.43 2.05 -9.24
CA PRO A 196 3.25 1.20 -10.08
C PRO A 196 3.21 1.78 -11.50
N THR A 197 4.38 2.12 -12.02
CA THR A 197 4.55 2.54 -13.42
C THR A 197 3.88 1.51 -14.31
N ARG A 198 2.78 1.90 -14.96
CA ARG A 198 2.20 1.12 -16.06
C ARG A 198 3.21 1.12 -17.21
N HIS A 199 3.87 -0.01 -17.39
CA HIS A 199 4.54 -0.36 -18.64
C HIS A 199 3.56 -1.00 -19.60
#